data_7d73236258f03e813a50ca345105d3cd
#
_entry.id   7d73236258f03e813a50ca345105d3cd
#
_cell.length_a   1.000
_cell.length_b   1.000
_cell.length_c   1.000
_cell.angle_alpha   90.00
_cell.angle_beta   90.00
_cell.angle_gamma   90.00
#
_symmetry.space_group_name_H-M   'P 1'
#
loop_
_entity.id
_entity.type
_entity.pdbx_description
1 polymer ?
#
loop_
_entity_poly.entity_id
_entity_poly.type
_entity_poly.pdbx_seq_one_letter_code
_entity_poly.pdbx_strand_id
1 'polypeptide(L)'
;MVMSASSFSGFPADAHILGLDIGSISVDMVLLDGLGTPLYSRYVRHHGQPDKVLCAELEALERTHAGIAAAVTGTGADRVARLLGACAVNEVIAQVAAASFRYPQARSVIDIGGQDSKYIQL
;
A
#
# COMPACT_ATOMS: atom_id res chain seq x y z
N MET A 1 -18.06 -0.24 10.68
CA MET A 1 -17.14 -1.04 11.53
C MET A 1 -15.89 -0.19 11.76
N VAL A 2 -15.70 0.28 12.96
CA VAL A 2 -14.49 1.02 13.32
C VAL A 2 -13.38 -0.01 13.49
N MET A 3 -12.40 -0.03 12.58
CA MET A 3 -11.18 -0.79 12.79
C MET A 3 -10.38 -0.06 13.88
N SER A 4 -10.45 -0.58 15.10
CA SER A 4 -9.62 -0.10 16.21
C SER A 4 -8.15 -0.50 15.96
N ALA A 5 -7.21 0.09 16.67
CA ALA A 5 -5.80 -0.30 16.65
C ALA A 5 -5.58 -1.80 16.90
N SER A 6 -6.57 -2.50 17.47
CA SER A 6 -6.60 -3.95 17.63
C SER A 6 -6.77 -4.74 16.33
N SER A 7 -7.08 -4.10 15.20
CA SER A 7 -7.26 -4.78 13.91
C SER A 7 -5.94 -5.22 13.26
N PHE A 8 -4.82 -4.71 13.72
CA PHE A 8 -3.49 -5.19 13.37
C PHE A 8 -2.97 -6.27 14.35
N SER A 9 -3.83 -6.82 15.18
CA SER A 9 -3.48 -7.74 16.28
C SER A 9 -2.86 -9.08 15.85
N GLY A 10 -2.71 -9.34 14.55
CA GLY A 10 -2.04 -10.53 14.03
C GLY A 10 -0.55 -10.36 13.74
N PHE A 11 -0.01 -9.14 13.84
CA PHE A 11 1.39 -8.86 13.55
C PHE A 11 2.16 -8.53 14.84
N PRO A 12 3.39 -9.03 14.99
CA PRO A 12 4.29 -8.56 16.04
C PRO A 12 4.50 -7.05 15.95
N ALA A 13 4.72 -6.39 17.08
CA ALA A 13 4.93 -4.93 17.12
C ALA A 13 6.18 -4.48 16.31
N ASP A 14 7.16 -5.37 16.19
CA ASP A 14 8.39 -5.18 15.41
C ASP A 14 8.26 -5.61 13.93
N ALA A 15 7.09 -6.07 13.51
CA ALA A 15 6.85 -6.41 12.11
C ALA A 15 6.87 -5.15 11.22
N HIS A 16 7.34 -5.34 9.99
CA HIS A 16 7.30 -4.32 8.95
C HIS A 16 6.36 -4.76 7.84
N ILE A 17 5.43 -3.90 7.48
CA ILE A 17 4.41 -4.16 6.46
C ILE A 17 4.53 -3.10 5.39
N LEU A 18 4.84 -3.54 4.17
CA LEU A 18 4.97 -2.68 3.01
C LEU A 18 3.68 -2.71 2.19
N GLY A 19 3.04 -1.57 2.04
CA GLY A 19 1.98 -1.35 1.07
C GLY A 19 2.54 -0.77 -0.22
N LEU A 20 2.16 -1.35 -1.35
CA LEU A 20 2.55 -0.91 -2.70
C LEU A 20 1.30 -0.64 -3.51
N ASP A 21 1.25 0.53 -4.15
CA ASP A 21 0.25 0.85 -5.18
C ASP A 21 0.98 1.07 -6.52
N ILE A 22 0.75 0.15 -7.44
CA ILE A 22 1.37 0.18 -8.77
C ILE A 22 0.39 0.79 -9.76
N GLY A 23 0.43 2.10 -9.87
CA GLY A 23 -0.44 2.84 -10.76
C GLY A 23 0.08 2.95 -12.19
N SER A 24 -0.70 3.61 -13.05
CA SER A 24 -0.34 3.85 -14.46
C SER A 24 0.80 4.87 -14.61
N ILE A 25 1.03 5.71 -13.61
CA ILE A 25 2.00 6.82 -13.64
C ILE A 25 3.07 6.66 -12.57
N SER A 26 2.70 6.17 -11.39
CA SER A 26 3.55 6.14 -10.21
C SER A 26 3.56 4.79 -9.52
N VAL A 27 4.60 4.58 -8.73
CA VAL A 27 4.66 3.58 -7.67
C VAL A 27 4.59 4.32 -6.35
N ASP A 28 3.57 4.03 -5.57
CA ASP A 28 3.39 4.58 -4.24
C ASP A 28 3.70 3.51 -3.20
N MET A 29 4.44 3.87 -2.17
CA MET A 29 4.92 2.96 -1.16
C MET A 29 4.68 3.54 0.22
N VAL A 30 4.26 2.68 1.15
CA VAL A 30 4.23 3.00 2.57
C VAL A 30 4.71 1.81 3.38
N LEU A 31 5.66 2.04 4.28
CA LEU A 31 6.11 1.06 5.25
C LEU A 31 5.47 1.36 6.59
N LEU A 32 4.79 0.39 7.15
CA LEU A 32 4.14 0.46 8.46
C LEU A 32 4.87 -0.43 9.45
N ASP A 33 4.86 -0.06 10.72
CA ASP A 33 5.18 -0.98 11.81
C ASP A 33 4.00 -1.93 12.10
N GLY A 34 4.18 -2.85 13.04
CA GLY A 34 3.14 -3.82 13.43
C GLY A 34 1.91 -3.21 14.08
N LEU A 35 1.95 -1.93 14.45
CA LEU A 35 0.83 -1.16 15.00
C LEU A 35 0.10 -0.33 13.93
N GLY A 36 0.58 -0.35 12.69
CA GLY A 36 0.03 0.45 11.60
C GLY A 36 0.54 1.88 11.55
N THR A 37 1.64 2.19 12.24
CA THR A 37 2.25 3.52 12.20
C THR A 37 3.13 3.64 10.96
N PRO A 38 2.97 4.69 10.13
CA PRO A 38 3.83 4.91 8.98
C PRO A 38 5.26 5.24 9.42
N LEU A 39 6.22 4.44 8.95
CA LEU A 39 7.65 4.64 9.17
C LEU A 39 8.33 5.32 7.99
N TYR A 40 7.81 5.09 6.79
CA TYR A 40 8.37 5.57 5.55
C TYR A 40 7.26 5.64 4.51
N SER A 41 7.30 6.65 3.66
CA SER A 41 6.41 6.73 2.50
C SER A 41 7.14 7.36 1.33
N ARG A 42 6.79 6.91 0.12
CA ARG A 42 7.39 7.41 -1.10
C ARG A 42 6.42 7.36 -2.28
N TYR A 43 6.45 8.40 -3.07
CA TYR A 43 5.78 8.51 -4.35
C TYR A 43 6.85 8.64 -5.43
N VAL A 44 6.88 7.76 -6.42
CA VAL A 44 7.86 7.80 -7.51
C VAL A 44 7.17 7.63 -8.84
N ARG A 45 7.32 8.60 -9.73
CA ARG A 45 6.86 8.47 -11.11
C ARG A 45 7.75 7.49 -11.85
N HIS A 46 7.16 6.50 -12.52
CA HIS A 46 7.93 5.42 -13.12
C HIS A 46 8.24 5.62 -14.60
N HIS A 47 7.65 6.63 -15.27
CA HIS A 47 7.91 6.93 -16.69
C HIS A 47 7.83 5.69 -17.60
N GLY A 48 6.85 4.83 -17.37
CA GLY A 48 6.67 3.60 -18.14
C GLY A 48 7.57 2.43 -17.71
N GLN A 49 8.35 2.57 -16.64
CA GLN A 49 9.28 1.55 -16.13
C GLN A 49 9.02 1.22 -14.64
N PRO A 50 7.81 0.75 -14.28
CA PRO A 50 7.46 0.52 -12.88
C PRO A 50 8.35 -0.54 -12.21
N ASP A 51 8.75 -1.58 -12.93
CA ASP A 51 9.59 -2.64 -12.36
C ASP A 51 10.97 -2.13 -11.96
N LYS A 52 11.55 -1.26 -12.75
CA LYS A 52 12.86 -0.67 -12.46
C LYS A 52 12.82 0.20 -11.21
N VAL A 53 11.77 1.02 -11.09
CA VAL A 53 11.54 1.85 -9.90
C VAL A 53 11.33 0.96 -8.68
N LEU A 54 10.47 -0.04 -8.81
CA LEU A 54 10.15 -0.95 -7.72
C LEU A 54 11.39 -1.70 -7.22
N CYS A 55 12.20 -2.25 -8.11
CA CYS A 55 13.44 -2.94 -7.72
C CYS A 55 14.38 -2.03 -6.94
N ALA A 56 14.61 -0.81 -7.42
CA ALA A 56 15.49 0.15 -6.76
C ALA A 56 15.01 0.52 -5.36
N GLU A 57 13.71 0.76 -5.21
CA GLU A 57 13.10 1.10 -3.92
C GLU A 57 13.12 -0.08 -2.94
N LEU A 58 12.82 -1.29 -3.40
CA LEU A 58 12.85 -2.49 -2.56
C LEU A 58 14.26 -2.82 -2.08
N GLU A 59 15.26 -2.72 -2.95
CA GLU A 59 16.67 -2.89 -2.55
C GLU A 59 17.09 -1.91 -1.47
N ALA A 60 16.64 -0.66 -1.56
CA ALA A 60 16.92 0.36 -0.55
C ALA A 60 16.27 0.02 0.80
N LEU A 61 15.04 -0.47 0.80
CA LEU A 61 14.31 -0.87 2.01
C LEU A 61 14.90 -2.12 2.67
N GLU A 62 15.29 -3.11 1.89
CA GLU A 62 15.90 -4.35 2.40
C GLU A 62 17.23 -4.13 3.13
N ARG A 63 17.96 -3.08 2.78
CA ARG A 63 19.20 -2.71 3.47
C ARG A 63 18.97 -2.22 4.89
N THR A 64 17.80 -1.69 5.18
CA THR A 64 17.50 -1.02 6.46
C THR A 64 16.46 -1.76 7.31
N HIS A 65 15.69 -2.66 6.69
CA HIS A 65 14.60 -3.37 7.35
C HIS A 65 14.63 -4.85 6.96
N ALA A 66 14.54 -5.73 7.95
CA ALA A 66 14.43 -7.17 7.75
C ALA A 66 12.98 -7.63 7.96
N GLY A 67 12.60 -8.74 7.32
CA GLY A 67 11.33 -9.41 7.58
C GLY A 67 10.10 -8.59 7.13
N ILE A 68 10.18 -7.95 5.97
CA ILE A 68 9.08 -7.15 5.42
C ILE A 68 8.02 -8.07 4.80
N ALA A 69 6.78 -7.98 5.29
CA ALA A 69 5.61 -8.51 4.59
C ALA A 69 5.07 -7.45 3.63
N ALA A 70 4.56 -7.85 2.47
CA ALA A 70 4.06 -6.91 1.47
C ALA A 70 2.63 -7.21 1.04
N ALA A 71 1.88 -6.14 0.75
CA ALA A 71 0.61 -6.18 0.06
C ALA A 71 0.65 -5.20 -1.12
N VAL A 72 0.04 -5.57 -2.23
CA VAL A 72 0.13 -4.82 -3.48
C VAL A 72 -1.26 -4.53 -4.01
N THR A 73 -1.49 -3.31 -4.43
CA THR A 73 -2.69 -2.87 -5.12
C THR A 73 -2.35 -2.12 -6.40
N GLY A 74 -3.35 -1.70 -7.16
CA GLY A 74 -3.18 -0.98 -8.41
C GLY A 74 -3.20 -1.88 -9.64
N THR A 75 -3.04 -1.28 -10.81
CA THR A 75 -3.15 -1.94 -12.13
C THR A 75 -2.15 -3.09 -12.31
N GLY A 76 -0.95 -2.96 -11.77
CA GLY A 76 0.10 -3.98 -11.84
C GLY A 76 0.14 -4.97 -10.68
N ALA A 77 -0.85 -4.93 -9.78
CA ALA A 77 -0.82 -5.63 -8.51
C ALA A 77 -0.62 -7.14 -8.61
N ASP A 78 -1.40 -7.82 -9.46
CA ASP A 78 -1.36 -9.28 -9.56
C ASP A 78 0.01 -9.80 -10.01
N ARG A 79 0.61 -9.13 -10.98
CA ARG A 79 1.94 -9.50 -11.48
C ARG A 79 3.02 -9.27 -10.43
N VAL A 80 3.02 -8.11 -9.82
CA VAL A 80 4.01 -7.75 -8.79
C VAL A 80 3.84 -8.61 -7.53
N ALA A 81 2.61 -8.86 -7.10
CA ALA A 81 2.35 -9.72 -5.97
C ALA A 81 2.89 -11.13 -6.17
N ARG A 82 2.70 -11.71 -7.36
CA ARG A 82 3.29 -13.02 -7.70
C ARG A 82 4.81 -13.02 -7.66
N LEU A 83 5.45 -11.98 -8.19
CA LEU A 83 6.91 -11.86 -8.18
C LEU A 83 7.49 -11.73 -6.77
N LEU A 84 6.79 -11.05 -5.88
CA LEU A 84 7.24 -10.79 -4.51
C LEU A 84 6.77 -11.86 -3.50
N GLY A 85 5.92 -12.79 -3.91
CA GLY A 85 5.24 -13.68 -2.96
C GLY A 85 4.31 -12.92 -1.99
N ALA A 86 3.76 -11.79 -2.44
CA ALA A 86 2.93 -10.89 -1.66
C ALA A 86 1.44 -11.12 -1.92
N CYS A 87 0.59 -10.44 -1.16
CA CYS A 87 -0.86 -10.45 -1.34
C CYS A 87 -1.29 -9.32 -2.28
N ALA A 88 -2.07 -9.65 -3.31
CA ALA A 88 -2.74 -8.65 -4.13
C ALA A 88 -4.08 -8.25 -3.48
N VAL A 89 -4.33 -6.95 -3.40
CA VAL A 89 -5.53 -6.37 -2.80
C VAL A 89 -6.23 -5.49 -3.83
N ASN A 90 -7.54 -5.62 -3.93
CA ASN A 90 -8.34 -4.74 -4.79
C ASN A 90 -8.22 -3.28 -4.35
N GLU A 91 -8.09 -2.35 -5.30
CA GLU A 91 -7.92 -0.91 -5.02
C GLU A 91 -9.04 -0.32 -4.17
N VAL A 92 -10.29 -0.66 -4.47
CA VAL A 92 -11.44 -0.15 -3.72
C VAL A 92 -11.40 -0.64 -2.28
N ILE A 93 -11.09 -1.93 -2.08
CA ILE A 93 -10.94 -2.50 -0.74
C ILE A 93 -9.79 -1.83 0.03
N ALA A 94 -8.65 -1.61 -0.62
CA ALA A 94 -7.52 -0.94 -0.02
C ALA A 94 -7.86 0.50 0.41
N GLN A 95 -8.54 1.25 -0.46
CA GLN A 95 -8.97 2.63 -0.19
C GLN A 95 -9.99 2.70 0.94
N VAL A 96 -10.97 1.81 0.96
CA VAL A 96 -11.97 1.72 2.04
C VAL A 96 -11.27 1.43 3.37
N ALA A 97 -10.38 0.45 3.40
CA ALA A 97 -9.63 0.09 4.60
C ALA A 97 -8.79 1.26 5.12
N ALA A 98 -8.04 1.91 4.24
CA ALA A 98 -7.19 3.04 4.60
C ALA A 98 -7.99 4.24 5.09
N ALA A 99 -9.05 4.60 4.38
CA ALA A 99 -9.92 5.73 4.75
C ALA A 99 -10.62 5.48 6.09
N SER A 100 -11.17 4.30 6.29
CA SER A 100 -11.85 3.93 7.54
C SER A 100 -10.90 3.91 8.73
N PHE A 101 -9.66 3.47 8.53
CA PHE A 101 -8.64 3.45 9.56
C PHE A 101 -8.14 4.85 9.91
N ARG A 102 -7.81 5.65 8.89
CA ARG A 102 -7.18 6.95 9.08
C ARG A 102 -8.19 8.05 9.39
N TYR A 103 -9.38 7.95 8.80
CA TYR A 103 -10.46 8.94 8.90
C TYR A 103 -11.78 8.27 9.23
N PRO A 104 -11.98 7.79 10.47
CA PRO A 104 -13.16 6.98 10.83
C PRO A 104 -14.49 7.74 10.70
N GLN A 105 -14.44 9.06 10.52
CA GLN A 105 -15.62 9.90 10.31
C GLN A 105 -15.91 10.18 8.82
N ALA A 106 -15.03 9.74 7.91
CA ALA A 106 -15.27 9.88 6.50
C ALA A 106 -16.51 9.07 6.06
N ARG A 107 -17.29 9.63 5.15
CA ARG A 107 -18.49 8.98 4.59
C ARG A 107 -18.30 8.58 3.13
N SER A 108 -17.29 9.12 2.50
CA SER A 108 -16.97 8.81 1.12
C SER A 108 -15.51 9.12 0.82
N VAL A 109 -15.00 8.51 -0.25
CA VAL A 109 -13.69 8.79 -0.82
C VAL A 109 -13.87 9.18 -2.28
N ILE A 110 -13.19 10.22 -2.69
CA ILE A 110 -13.04 10.58 -4.10
C ILE A 110 -11.57 10.36 -4.44
N ASP A 111 -11.32 9.43 -5.34
CA ASP A 111 -10.00 9.15 -5.86
C ASP A 111 -9.85 9.72 -7.27
N ILE A 112 -8.85 10.53 -7.49
CA ILE A 112 -8.55 11.13 -8.80
C ILE A 112 -7.16 10.64 -9.21
N GLY A 113 -7.15 9.61 -10.05
CA GLY A 113 -5.92 9.00 -10.55
C GLY A 113 -5.43 9.60 -11.87
N GLY A 114 -4.37 9.01 -12.40
CA GLY A 114 -3.77 9.43 -13.67
C GLY A 114 -4.62 9.13 -14.90
N GLN A 115 -5.49 8.13 -14.86
CA GLN A 115 -6.32 7.70 -15.97
C GLN A 115 -7.82 7.67 -15.67
N ASP A 116 -8.20 7.49 -14.42
CA ASP A 116 -9.58 7.39 -14.00
C ASP A 116 -9.84 8.14 -12.70
N SER A 117 -11.10 8.26 -12.35
CA SER A 117 -11.52 8.74 -11.03
C SER A 117 -12.63 7.85 -10.50
N LYS A 118 -12.68 7.71 -9.18
CA LYS A 118 -13.65 6.87 -8.48
C LYS A 118 -14.32 7.63 -7.36
N TYR A 119 -15.58 7.37 -7.16
CA TYR A 119 -16.32 7.75 -5.96
C TYR A 119 -16.67 6.48 -5.19
N ILE A 120 -16.34 6.46 -3.93
CA ILE A 120 -16.58 5.32 -3.03
C ILE A 120 -17.36 5.83 -1.83
N GLN A 121 -18.52 5.26 -1.59
CA GLN A 121 -19.27 5.49 -0.36
C GLN A 121 -18.81 4.49 0.71
N LEU A 122 -18.46 5.02 1.88
CA LEU A 122 -18.01 4.23 3.02
C LEU A 122 -19.17 3.79 3.91
#